data_e943281775484668dc0c17d793f3ae39
#
_entry.id   e943281775484668dc0c17d793f3ae39
#
_cell.length_a   1.000
_cell.length_b   1.000
_cell.length_c   1.000
_cell.angle_alpha   90.00
_cell.angle_beta   90.00
_cell.angle_gamma   90.00
#
_symmetry.space_group_name_H-M   'P 1'
#
loop_
_entity.id
_entity.type
_entity.pdbx_description
1 polymer ?
#
loop_
_entity_poly.entity_id
_entity_poly.type
_entity_poly.pdbx_seq_one_letter_code
_entity_poly.pdbx_strand_id
1 'polypeptide(L)'
;MNFEKIKNKIIHGNSLDILKKIPENSVDLIFADPPYNLQLSKTLLRPDQTKVDGVKENWDNFDSFEHYDDFTLSWLKSCRKILKSNGSMWVIG
;
A
#
# COMPACT_ATOMS: atom_id res chain seq x y z
N MET A 1 -6.98 12.97 -12.52
CA MET A 1 -6.47 14.05 -11.62
C MET A 1 -5.33 14.75 -12.33
N ASN A 2 -5.29 16.06 -12.27
CA ASN A 2 -4.21 16.84 -12.88
C ASN A 2 -2.96 16.74 -11.98
N PHE A 3 -1.79 16.52 -12.58
CA PHE A 3 -0.53 16.42 -11.85
C PHE A 3 -0.23 17.64 -10.97
N GLU A 4 -0.52 18.83 -11.45
CA GLU A 4 -0.31 20.07 -10.68
C GLU A 4 -1.15 20.14 -9.42
N LYS A 5 -2.29 19.47 -9.39
CA LYS A 5 -3.17 19.42 -8.21
C LYS A 5 -2.66 18.48 -7.13
N ILE A 6 -1.80 17.55 -7.48
CA ILE A 6 -1.27 16.55 -6.52
C ILE A 6 0.19 16.81 -6.12
N LYS A 7 0.87 17.65 -6.88
CA LYS A 7 2.28 17.96 -6.64
C LYS A 7 2.49 18.63 -5.29
N ASN A 8 3.47 18.15 -4.54
CA ASN A 8 3.83 18.67 -3.21
C ASN A 8 2.68 18.66 -2.20
N LYS A 9 1.81 17.66 -2.27
CA LYS A 9 0.66 17.55 -1.38
C LYS A 9 0.58 16.18 -0.74
N ILE A 10 -0.02 16.13 0.44
CA ILE A 10 -0.42 14.89 1.09
C ILE A 10 -1.88 14.66 0.75
N ILE A 11 -2.20 13.48 0.21
CA ILE A 11 -3.55 13.13 -0.17
C ILE A 11 -4.00 11.98 0.72
N HIS A 12 -5.05 12.21 1.49
CA HIS A 12 -5.65 11.20 2.35
C HIS A 12 -6.78 10.49 1.59
N GLY A 13 -6.78 9.16 1.62
CA GLY A 13 -7.82 8.38 0.98
C GLY A 13 -7.39 6.95 0.70
N ASN A 14 -8.26 6.22 0.04
CA ASN A 14 -7.96 4.85 -0.38
C ASN A 14 -6.95 4.88 -1.53
N SER A 15 -5.81 4.23 -1.33
CA SER A 15 -4.72 4.26 -2.30
C SER A 15 -5.11 3.67 -3.66
N LEU A 16 -5.95 2.62 -3.68
CA LEU A 16 -6.38 2.02 -4.95
C LEU A 16 -7.15 3.03 -5.79
N ASP A 17 -8.01 3.84 -5.16
CA ASP A 17 -8.78 4.85 -5.88
C ASP A 17 -7.92 6.01 -6.33
N ILE A 18 -7.03 6.47 -5.46
CA ILE A 18 -6.18 7.62 -5.73
C ILE A 18 -5.14 7.30 -6.82
N LEU A 19 -4.52 6.13 -6.75
CA LEU A 19 -3.54 5.72 -7.75
C LEU A 19 -4.12 5.68 -9.17
N LYS A 20 -5.38 5.30 -9.30
CA LYS A 20 -6.06 5.29 -10.61
C LYS A 20 -6.26 6.68 -11.20
N LYS A 21 -6.25 7.71 -10.37
CA LYS A 21 -6.45 9.10 -10.80
C LYS A 21 -5.14 9.82 -11.15
N ILE A 22 -4.00 9.24 -10.80
CA ILE A 22 -2.70 9.81 -11.12
C ILE A 22 -2.38 9.52 -12.59
N PRO A 23 -1.88 10.51 -13.34
CA PRO A 23 -1.53 10.30 -14.75
C PRO A 23 -0.49 9.19 -14.94
N GLU A 24 -0.63 8.43 -16.00
CA GLU A 24 0.35 7.41 -16.38
C GLU A 24 1.71 8.05 -16.70
N ASN A 25 2.79 7.32 -16.39
CA ASN A 25 4.16 7.75 -16.72
C ASN A 25 4.50 9.14 -16.18
N SER A 26 4.01 9.47 -14.99
CA SER A 26 4.19 10.80 -14.39
C SER A 26 5.09 10.81 -13.17
N VAL A 27 5.39 9.67 -12.58
CA VAL A 27 6.09 9.57 -11.29
C VAL A 27 7.50 9.03 -11.49
N ASP A 28 8.47 9.68 -10.87
CA ASP A 28 9.88 9.28 -10.95
C ASP A 28 10.28 8.28 -9.89
N LEU A 29 9.70 8.37 -8.70
CA LEU A 29 10.03 7.50 -7.57
C LEU A 29 8.77 7.20 -6.76
N ILE A 30 8.61 5.93 -6.44
CA ILE A 30 7.58 5.47 -5.50
C ILE A 30 8.28 4.83 -4.31
N PHE A 31 7.90 5.24 -3.11
CA PHE A 31 8.30 4.60 -1.87
C PHE A 31 7.02 4.14 -1.19
N ALA A 32 6.81 2.83 -1.10
CA ALA A 32 5.56 2.27 -0.61
C ALA A 32 5.76 1.56 0.73
N ASP A 33 4.88 1.85 1.67
CA ASP A 33 4.78 1.16 2.95
C ASP A 33 3.37 0.56 3.05
N PRO A 34 3.14 -0.60 2.39
CA PRO A 34 1.80 -1.18 2.32
C PRO A 34 1.40 -1.89 3.60
N PRO A 35 0.13 -2.24 3.76
CA PRO A 35 -0.31 -3.10 4.86
C PRO A 35 0.43 -4.43 4.86
N TYR A 36 0.77 -4.92 6.06
CA TYR A 36 1.51 -6.18 6.22
C TYR A 36 0.60 -7.38 6.51
N ASN A 37 -0.71 -7.16 6.53
CA ASN A 37 -1.71 -8.20 6.79
C ASN A 37 -1.54 -8.86 8.16
N LEU A 38 -1.30 -8.06 9.18
CA LEU A 38 -1.06 -8.56 10.53
C LEU A 38 -2.29 -9.25 11.14
N GLN A 39 -3.49 -8.94 10.64
CA GLN A 39 -4.74 -9.52 11.14
C GLN A 39 -4.89 -11.01 10.80
N LEU A 40 -4.22 -11.51 9.77
CA LEU A 40 -4.22 -12.92 9.39
C LEU A 40 -3.06 -13.70 10.02
N SER A 41 -2.18 -13.04 10.73
CA SER A 41 -1.04 -13.66 11.40
C SER A 41 -1.53 -14.46 12.61
N LYS A 42 -0.74 -15.48 13.01
CA LYS A 42 -0.94 -16.16 14.28
C LYS A 42 -0.79 -15.15 15.42
N THR A 43 -1.33 -15.52 16.61
CA THR A 43 -1.15 -14.70 17.80
C THR A 43 0.31 -14.29 17.96
N LEU A 44 0.53 -12.98 18.03
CA LEU A 44 1.86 -12.42 18.25
C LEU A 44 2.12 -12.37 19.76
N LEU A 45 3.30 -12.83 20.17
CA LEU A 45 3.73 -12.79 21.55
C LEU A 45 4.94 -11.89 21.68
N ARG A 46 5.00 -11.14 22.78
CA ARG A 46 6.20 -10.42 23.17
C ARG A 46 7.23 -11.41 23.71
N PRO A 47 8.51 -11.01 23.83
CA PRO A 47 9.54 -11.88 24.42
C PRO A 47 9.20 -12.41 25.81
N ASP A 48 8.38 -11.70 26.58
CA ASP A 48 7.89 -12.12 27.90
C ASP A 48 6.66 -13.00 27.86
N GLN A 49 6.25 -13.46 26.68
CA GLN A 49 5.08 -14.31 26.43
C GLN A 49 3.74 -13.60 26.58
N THR A 50 3.72 -12.27 26.75
CA THR A 50 2.46 -11.54 26.75
C THR A 50 1.97 -11.35 25.32
N LYS A 51 0.63 -11.35 25.15
CA LYS A 51 0.00 -11.19 23.85
C LYS A 51 0.19 -9.77 23.35
N VAL A 52 0.64 -9.63 22.11
CA VAL A 52 0.73 -8.35 21.43
C VAL A 52 -0.54 -8.13 20.61
N ASP A 53 -1.16 -6.95 20.76
CA ASP A 53 -2.27 -6.57 19.88
C ASP A 53 -1.72 -6.32 18.49
N GLY A 54 -2.31 -6.97 17.49
CA GLY A 54 -2.02 -6.69 16.10
C GLY A 54 -2.64 -5.37 15.65
N VAL A 55 -2.43 -5.03 14.39
CA VAL A 55 -3.06 -3.84 13.80
C VAL A 55 -4.55 -4.09 13.69
N LYS A 56 -5.35 -3.19 14.28
CA LYS A 56 -6.82 -3.28 14.28
C LYS A 56 -7.48 -2.38 13.23
N GLU A 57 -6.66 -1.65 12.47
CA GLU A 57 -7.17 -0.74 11.46
C GLU A 57 -7.76 -1.52 10.27
N ASN A 58 -8.86 -1.02 9.71
CA ASN A 58 -9.53 -1.67 8.59
C ASN A 58 -8.64 -1.82 7.36
N TRP A 59 -7.70 -0.90 7.14
CA TRP A 59 -6.80 -0.95 5.99
C TRP A 59 -5.82 -2.13 6.04
N ASP A 60 -5.62 -2.77 7.22
CA ASP A 60 -4.76 -3.94 7.38
C ASP A 60 -5.58 -5.19 7.73
N ASN A 61 -6.89 -5.14 7.54
CA ASN A 61 -7.80 -6.24 7.85
C ASN A 61 -8.30 -6.91 6.58
N PHE A 62 -7.73 -8.06 6.25
CA PHE A 62 -8.09 -8.84 5.07
C PHE A 62 -8.76 -10.14 5.48
N ASP A 63 -9.79 -10.57 4.72
CA ASP A 63 -10.55 -11.77 5.01
C ASP A 63 -9.77 -13.06 4.77
N SER A 64 -8.80 -13.01 3.86
CA SER A 64 -8.02 -14.18 3.47
C SER A 64 -6.68 -13.75 2.87
N PHE A 65 -5.77 -14.71 2.73
CA PHE A 65 -4.52 -14.47 2.01
C PHE A 65 -4.77 -14.17 0.53
N GLU A 66 -5.77 -14.81 -0.07
CA GLU A 66 -6.16 -14.53 -1.45
C GLU A 66 -6.62 -13.07 -1.60
N HIS A 67 -7.44 -12.56 -0.69
CA HIS A 67 -7.87 -11.17 -0.69
C HIS A 67 -6.67 -10.22 -0.55
N TYR A 68 -5.74 -10.55 0.34
CA TYR A 68 -4.52 -9.76 0.51
C TYR A 68 -3.66 -9.76 -0.76
N ASP A 69 -3.50 -10.91 -1.40
CA ASP A 69 -2.73 -11.03 -2.64
C ASP A 69 -3.38 -10.23 -3.77
N ASP A 70 -4.69 -10.27 -3.90
CA ASP A 70 -5.44 -9.49 -4.90
C ASP A 70 -5.26 -7.99 -4.66
N PHE A 71 -5.34 -7.56 -3.42
CA PHE A 71 -5.09 -6.17 -3.04
C PHE A 71 -3.67 -5.75 -3.42
N THR A 72 -2.69 -6.58 -3.07
CA THR A 72 -1.27 -6.31 -3.34
C THR A 72 -1.01 -6.20 -4.85
N LEU A 73 -1.53 -7.13 -5.62
CA LEU A 73 -1.40 -7.11 -7.08
C LEU A 73 -2.02 -5.84 -7.67
N SER A 74 -3.17 -5.44 -7.16
CA SER A 74 -3.88 -4.25 -7.66
C SER A 74 -3.07 -2.97 -7.47
N TRP A 75 -2.52 -2.73 -6.27
CA TRP A 75 -1.75 -1.51 -6.07
C TRP A 75 -0.38 -1.55 -6.76
N LEU A 76 0.23 -2.72 -6.87
CA LEU A 76 1.48 -2.87 -7.63
C LEU A 76 1.28 -2.54 -9.11
N LYS A 77 0.21 -3.03 -9.72
CA LYS A 77 -0.13 -2.72 -11.12
C LYS A 77 -0.38 -1.23 -11.30
N SER A 78 -1.09 -0.61 -10.37
CA SER A 78 -1.37 0.82 -10.42
C SER A 78 -0.09 1.64 -10.29
N CYS A 79 0.81 1.25 -9.42
CA CYS A 79 2.11 1.90 -9.28
C CYS A 79 2.95 1.78 -10.55
N ARG A 80 3.00 0.61 -11.17
CA ARG A 80 3.71 0.42 -12.43
C ARG A 80 3.19 1.36 -13.52
N LYS A 81 1.88 1.54 -13.56
CA LYS A 81 1.21 2.35 -14.57
C LYS A 81 1.57 3.83 -14.48
N ILE A 82 1.67 4.35 -13.27
CA ILE A 82 1.99 5.77 -13.05
C ILE A 82 3.49 6.05 -13.06
N LEU A 83 4.30 5.03 -12.86
CA LEU A 83 5.75 5.17 -12.83
C LEU A 83 6.31 5.35 -14.24
N LYS A 84 7.21 6.30 -14.42
CA LYS A 84 7.92 6.48 -15.69
C LYS A 84 8.76 5.24 -16.00
N SER A 85 9.08 5.02 -17.29
CA SER A 85 9.89 3.88 -17.73
C SER A 85 11.27 3.82 -17.08
N ASN A 86 11.82 4.97 -16.71
CA ASN A 86 13.10 5.10 -15.99
C ASN A 86 12.92 5.36 -14.50
N GLY A 87 11.70 5.23 -14.00
CA GLY A 87 11.40 5.42 -12.59
C GLY A 87 11.84 4.25 -11.72
N SER A 88 11.86 4.47 -10.42
CA SER A 88 12.24 3.47 -9.43
C SER A 88 11.14 3.29 -8.38
N MET A 89 11.05 2.09 -7.84
CA MET A 89 10.09 1.78 -6.79
C MET A 89 10.76 1.00 -5.67
N TRP A 90 10.50 1.43 -4.44
CA TRP A 90 10.96 0.77 -3.22
C TRP A 90 9.76 0.40 -2.37
N VAL A 91 9.74 -0.81 -1.87
CA VAL A 91 8.64 -1.32 -1.05
C VAL A 91 9.22 -1.85 0.26
N ILE A 92 8.63 -1.39 1.37
CA ILE A 92 8.93 -1.95 2.69
C ILE A 92 8.07 -3.20 2.87
N GLY A 93 8.70 -4.28 3.24
CA GLY A 93 7.97 -5.52 3.45
C GLY A 93 8.76 -6.56 4.23
#